data_9ab36006a3882a5d0bbbf601acc4a684
#
_entry.id   9ab36006a3882a5d0bbbf601acc4a684
#
_cell.length_a   1.000
_cell.length_b   1.000
_cell.length_c   1.000
_cell.angle_alpha   90.00
_cell.angle_beta   90.00
_cell.angle_gamma   90.00
#
_symmetry.space_group_name_H-M   'P 1'
#
loop_
_entity.id
_entity.type
_entity.pdbx_description
1 polymer ?
#
loop_
_entity_poly.entity_id
_entity_poly.type
_entity_poly.pdbx_seq_one_letter_code
_entity_poly.pdbx_strand_id
1 'polypeptide(L)'
;QDSTFKFFEAEISHPSLCSRETRPYLPNHFKNKEPMRIDILNISVLRVEDDFGYLGFVKRQTTHLPLAESAAGYTAGLKLAADKFNTAVDELDVVLEEASTVPSAKDASQKDAARDKAWLTFRNFVKASKAHPNAEIAEFATKTGEIFRRYGDLSQQAQQEESGNMDNLIQDLKALDTQKMNKAGFAPFLADMEQKETAYIAASDIRSSERGRRLVGIIKQ
;
A
#
# COMPACT_ATOMS: atom_id res chain seq x y z
N GLN A 1 15.43 -17.31 1.54
CA GLN A 1 16.04 -17.69 0.26
C GLN A 1 16.05 -16.45 -0.60
N ASP A 2 17.28 -15.91 -0.76
CA ASP A 2 17.56 -14.67 -1.49
C ASP A 2 17.34 -14.85 -2.98
N SER A 3 16.42 -14.09 -3.54
CA SER A 3 16.32 -13.88 -4.98
C SER A 3 16.90 -12.51 -5.32
N THR A 4 18.23 -12.46 -5.40
CA THR A 4 18.98 -11.31 -5.93
C THR A 4 18.85 -11.32 -7.46
N PHE A 5 18.10 -10.37 -8.00
CA PHE A 5 18.11 -10.06 -9.43
C PHE A 5 19.47 -9.44 -9.78
N LYS A 6 20.35 -10.23 -10.41
CA LYS A 6 21.60 -9.73 -10.99
C LYS A 6 21.31 -9.05 -12.31
N PHE A 7 21.52 -7.74 -12.37
CA PHE A 7 21.62 -7.01 -13.63
C PHE A 7 22.92 -7.43 -14.34
N PHE A 8 22.78 -7.82 -15.59
CA PHE A 8 23.88 -8.13 -16.49
C PHE A 8 24.68 -6.85 -16.80
N GLU A 9 25.93 -6.78 -16.36
CA GLU A 9 26.92 -5.88 -16.93
C GLU A 9 27.39 -6.49 -18.25
N ALA A 10 27.08 -5.82 -19.35
CA ALA A 10 27.65 -6.14 -20.65
C ALA A 10 28.98 -5.38 -20.81
N GLU A 11 30.10 -6.09 -20.66
CA GLU A 11 31.43 -5.63 -21.08
C GLU A 11 31.47 -5.47 -22.61
N ILE A 12 31.62 -4.24 -23.09
CA ILE A 12 31.88 -3.94 -24.48
C ILE A 12 33.39 -3.91 -24.66
N SER A 13 33.96 -5.02 -25.22
CA SER A 13 35.33 -5.09 -25.68
C SER A 13 35.51 -4.24 -26.93
N HIS A 14 36.43 -3.27 -26.89
CA HIS A 14 36.86 -2.51 -28.06
C HIS A 14 37.85 -3.31 -28.93
N PRO A 15 37.68 -3.39 -30.24
CA PRO A 15 38.81 -3.68 -31.14
C PRO A 15 39.47 -2.38 -31.57
N SER A 16 40.79 -2.31 -31.36
CA SER A 16 41.63 -1.28 -31.94
C SER A 16 41.84 -1.52 -33.44
N LEU A 17 41.55 -0.53 -34.27
CA LEU A 17 42.16 -0.41 -35.59
C LEU A 17 42.33 1.08 -35.94
N CYS A 18 43.60 1.40 -36.15
CA CYS A 18 44.14 2.67 -36.59
C CYS A 18 43.90 2.84 -38.10
N SER A 19 43.23 3.91 -38.52
CA SER A 19 43.44 4.57 -39.80
C SER A 19 43.01 6.03 -39.74
N ARG A 20 43.97 6.88 -40.16
CA ARG A 20 43.80 8.32 -40.25
C ARG A 20 42.82 8.63 -41.39
N GLU A 21 41.65 9.17 -41.07
CA GLU A 21 40.86 9.94 -42.03
C GLU A 21 40.32 11.20 -41.35
N THR A 22 40.31 12.26 -42.16
CA THR A 22 39.99 13.64 -41.85
C THR A 22 38.63 13.78 -41.19
N ARG A 23 38.61 14.26 -39.98
CA ARG A 23 37.33 14.60 -39.26
C ARG A 23 36.76 15.90 -39.77
N PRO A 24 35.47 15.96 -40.17
CA PRO A 24 34.78 17.25 -40.30
C PRO A 24 34.60 17.89 -38.91
N TYR A 25 34.81 19.18 -38.85
CA TYR A 25 34.66 20.04 -37.69
C TYR A 25 33.22 20.02 -37.20
N LEU A 26 32.96 19.30 -36.08
CA LEU A 26 31.71 19.35 -35.37
C LEU A 26 31.78 20.47 -34.33
N PRO A 27 30.80 21.38 -34.25
CA PRO A 27 30.81 22.48 -33.30
C PRO A 27 30.74 21.98 -31.86
N ASN A 28 31.56 22.61 -31.01
CA ASN A 28 31.87 22.27 -29.63
C ASN A 28 30.71 22.49 -28.63
N HIS A 29 29.48 22.01 -28.92
CA HIS A 29 28.30 22.20 -28.04
C HIS A 29 28.01 21.03 -27.11
N PHE A 30 28.84 19.99 -27.06
CA PHE A 30 28.62 18.82 -26.19
C PHE A 30 29.65 18.67 -25.07
N LYS A 31 30.42 19.71 -24.77
CA LYS A 31 31.29 19.70 -23.58
C LYS A 31 30.49 20.14 -22.38
N ASN A 32 30.20 19.22 -21.49
CA ASN A 32 29.61 19.30 -20.15
C ASN A 32 28.12 18.89 -20.03
N LYS A 33 27.73 17.74 -20.58
CA LYS A 33 26.64 17.00 -19.96
C LYS A 33 27.29 16.01 -19.01
N GLU A 34 27.19 16.29 -17.71
CA GLU A 34 27.41 15.25 -16.70
C GLU A 34 26.55 14.04 -17.06
N PRO A 35 27.07 12.79 -16.94
CA PRO A 35 26.25 11.61 -17.18
C PRO A 35 25.03 11.71 -16.25
N MET A 36 23.85 11.68 -16.84
CA MET A 36 22.61 11.72 -16.09
C MET A 36 22.64 10.52 -15.12
N ARG A 37 22.87 10.77 -13.84
CA ARG A 37 22.77 9.76 -12.80
C ARG A 37 21.30 9.44 -12.65
N ILE A 38 20.94 8.21 -12.91
CA ILE A 38 19.63 7.67 -12.52
C ILE A 38 19.81 7.29 -11.05
N ASP A 39 19.16 8.02 -10.15
CA ASP A 39 19.09 7.64 -8.76
C ASP A 39 18.40 6.27 -8.65
N ILE A 40 19.06 5.34 -7.95
CA ILE A 40 18.50 4.01 -7.74
C ILE A 40 17.35 4.16 -6.73
N LEU A 41 16.12 4.10 -7.23
CA LEU A 41 14.95 4.04 -6.39
C LEU A 41 14.86 2.63 -5.77
N ASN A 42 14.82 2.56 -4.44
CA ASN A 42 14.58 1.29 -3.77
C ASN A 42 13.07 0.97 -3.80
N ILE A 43 12.63 0.29 -4.85
CA ILE A 43 11.22 -0.09 -5.05
C ILE A 43 10.75 -1.18 -4.06
N SER A 44 11.66 -1.90 -3.39
CA SER A 44 11.29 -2.97 -2.47
C SER A 44 10.59 -2.49 -1.18
N VAL A 45 10.62 -1.18 -0.91
CA VAL A 45 9.95 -0.57 0.25
C VAL A 45 8.60 0.07 -0.11
N LEU A 46 8.25 0.12 -1.39
CA LEU A 46 6.97 0.67 -1.84
C LEU A 46 5.83 -0.34 -1.63
N ARG A 47 4.62 0.15 -1.48
CA ARG A 47 3.42 -0.70 -1.55
C ARG A 47 3.17 -1.08 -3.01
N VAL A 48 2.50 -2.20 -3.24
CA VAL A 48 2.23 -2.71 -4.61
C VAL A 48 1.48 -1.66 -5.45
N GLU A 49 0.56 -0.92 -4.85
CA GLU A 49 -0.21 0.14 -5.51
C GLU A 49 0.68 1.35 -5.88
N ASP A 50 1.63 1.69 -5.02
CA ASP A 50 2.59 2.78 -5.25
C ASP A 50 3.59 2.37 -6.33
N ASP A 51 4.09 1.12 -6.28
CA ASP A 51 4.93 0.53 -7.32
C ASP A 51 4.23 0.56 -8.68
N PHE A 52 2.97 0.12 -8.75
CA PHE A 52 2.19 0.14 -9.98
C PHE A 52 2.02 1.56 -10.52
N GLY A 53 1.74 2.53 -9.65
CA GLY A 53 1.65 3.94 -10.02
C GLY A 53 2.95 4.46 -10.64
N TYR A 54 4.10 4.11 -10.04
CA TYR A 54 5.43 4.45 -10.57
C TYR A 54 5.72 3.75 -11.91
N LEU A 55 5.46 2.45 -12.01
CA LEU A 55 5.67 1.69 -13.25
C LEU A 55 4.79 2.22 -14.38
N GLY A 56 3.55 2.60 -14.10
CA GLY A 56 2.64 3.26 -15.03
C GLY A 56 3.17 4.62 -15.50
N PHE A 57 3.80 5.39 -14.60
CA PHE A 57 4.49 6.62 -14.99
C PHE A 57 5.66 6.32 -15.95
N VAL A 58 6.54 5.38 -15.60
CA VAL A 58 7.68 4.99 -16.43
C VAL A 58 7.19 4.49 -17.81
N LYS A 59 6.13 3.67 -17.85
CA LYS A 59 5.52 3.21 -19.11
C LYS A 59 5.12 4.36 -20.01
N ARG A 60 4.49 5.42 -19.46
CA ARG A 60 4.19 6.61 -20.25
C ARG A 60 5.43 7.30 -20.80
N GLN A 61 6.56 7.27 -20.07
CA GLN A 61 7.82 7.84 -20.55
C GLN A 61 8.46 7.03 -21.69
N THR A 62 8.18 5.72 -21.81
CA THR A 62 8.69 4.92 -22.94
C THR A 62 8.21 5.42 -24.30
N THR A 63 7.09 6.15 -24.36
CA THR A 63 6.60 6.77 -25.61
C THR A 63 7.54 7.84 -26.17
N HIS A 64 8.42 8.40 -25.35
CA HIS A 64 9.42 9.38 -25.76
C HIS A 64 10.74 8.76 -26.24
N LEU A 65 10.87 7.43 -26.15
CA LEU A 65 12.04 6.72 -26.63
C LEU A 65 12.00 6.56 -28.15
N PRO A 66 13.16 6.49 -28.83
CA PRO A 66 13.25 6.30 -30.28
C PRO A 66 12.97 4.83 -30.65
N LEU A 67 11.71 4.39 -30.58
CA LEU A 67 11.30 3.00 -30.82
C LEU A 67 10.95 2.68 -32.27
N ALA A 68 10.85 3.69 -33.14
CA ALA A 68 10.65 3.49 -34.54
C ALA A 68 12.02 3.28 -35.27
N GLU A 69 12.08 2.35 -36.21
CA GLU A 69 13.33 2.06 -36.97
C GLU A 69 13.93 3.27 -37.64
N SER A 70 13.08 4.24 -38.05
CA SER A 70 13.49 5.49 -38.67
C SER A 70 13.94 6.57 -37.65
N ALA A 71 13.78 6.34 -36.39
CA ALA A 71 14.11 7.33 -35.36
C ALA A 71 15.61 7.40 -35.07
N ALA A 72 16.15 8.61 -34.92
CA ALA A 72 17.53 8.79 -34.53
C ALA A 72 17.78 8.20 -33.12
N GLY A 73 18.73 7.27 -32.99
CA GLY A 73 19.00 6.57 -31.73
C GLY A 73 18.22 5.25 -31.54
N TYR A 74 17.47 4.81 -32.55
CA TYR A 74 16.83 3.50 -32.54
C TYR A 74 17.87 2.38 -32.40
N THR A 75 17.54 1.41 -31.55
CA THR A 75 18.19 0.10 -31.51
C THR A 75 17.14 -0.99 -31.26
N ALA A 76 17.30 -2.15 -31.90
CA ALA A 76 16.41 -3.29 -31.71
C ALA A 76 16.39 -3.75 -30.24
N GLY A 77 17.52 -3.64 -29.52
CA GLY A 77 17.61 -3.95 -28.10
C GLY A 77 16.77 -3.01 -27.22
N LEU A 78 16.81 -1.70 -27.51
CA LEU A 78 16.00 -0.71 -26.80
C LEU A 78 14.51 -0.97 -27.02
N LYS A 79 14.12 -1.21 -28.28
CA LYS A 79 12.72 -1.53 -28.61
C LYS A 79 12.25 -2.78 -27.85
N LEU A 80 13.05 -3.87 -27.91
CA LEU A 80 12.69 -5.10 -27.24
C LEU A 80 12.56 -4.93 -25.72
N ALA A 81 13.45 -4.14 -25.11
CA ALA A 81 13.38 -3.86 -23.66
C ALA A 81 12.13 -3.04 -23.30
N ALA A 82 11.80 -2.02 -24.08
CA ALA A 82 10.61 -1.20 -23.88
C ALA A 82 9.32 -2.03 -24.08
N ASP A 83 9.25 -2.86 -25.11
CA ASP A 83 8.10 -3.72 -25.38
C ASP A 83 7.89 -4.73 -24.22
N LYS A 84 8.95 -5.39 -23.77
CA LYS A 84 8.89 -6.32 -22.63
C LYS A 84 8.44 -5.62 -21.34
N PHE A 85 8.99 -4.44 -21.06
CA PHE A 85 8.61 -3.66 -19.90
C PHE A 85 7.12 -3.27 -19.95
N ASN A 86 6.67 -2.73 -21.10
CA ASN A 86 5.28 -2.32 -21.26
C ASN A 86 4.32 -3.51 -21.11
N THR A 87 4.66 -4.67 -21.70
CA THR A 87 3.87 -5.91 -21.55
C THR A 87 3.79 -6.34 -20.08
N ALA A 88 4.93 -6.35 -19.35
CA ALA A 88 4.94 -6.74 -17.94
C ALA A 88 4.10 -5.80 -17.06
N VAL A 89 4.08 -4.49 -17.37
CA VAL A 89 3.22 -3.53 -16.65
C VAL A 89 1.74 -3.77 -16.96
N ASP A 90 1.39 -4.13 -18.21
CA ASP A 90 0.01 -4.47 -18.57
C ASP A 90 -0.47 -5.77 -17.91
N GLU A 91 0.39 -6.78 -17.86
CA GLU A 91 0.10 -8.03 -17.14
C GLU A 91 -0.10 -7.78 -15.64
N LEU A 92 0.71 -6.92 -15.04
CA LEU A 92 0.55 -6.53 -13.63
C LEU A 92 -0.78 -5.81 -13.39
N ASP A 93 -1.22 -4.93 -14.31
CA ASP A 93 -2.51 -4.23 -14.23
C ASP A 93 -3.68 -5.20 -14.21
N VAL A 94 -3.70 -6.17 -15.12
CA VAL A 94 -4.72 -7.22 -15.16
C VAL A 94 -4.78 -7.99 -13.84
N VAL A 95 -3.61 -8.35 -13.28
CA VAL A 95 -3.53 -9.06 -12.00
C VAL A 95 -4.07 -8.24 -10.84
N LEU A 96 -3.74 -6.95 -10.80
CA LEU A 96 -4.22 -6.03 -9.76
C LEU A 96 -5.72 -5.81 -9.88
N GLU A 97 -6.25 -5.68 -11.10
CA GLU A 97 -7.68 -5.57 -11.35
C GLU A 97 -8.42 -6.85 -10.90
N GLU A 98 -7.94 -8.02 -11.28
CA GLU A 98 -8.49 -9.30 -10.83
C GLU A 98 -8.41 -9.45 -9.30
N ALA A 99 -7.32 -8.99 -8.66
CA ALA A 99 -7.18 -9.02 -7.21
C ALA A 99 -8.16 -8.07 -6.51
N SER A 100 -8.49 -6.93 -7.13
CA SER A 100 -9.44 -5.95 -6.59
C SER A 100 -10.91 -6.42 -6.68
N THR A 101 -11.24 -7.27 -7.65
CA THR A 101 -12.59 -7.80 -7.87
C THR A 101 -12.91 -9.05 -7.06
N VAL A 102 -12.03 -9.48 -6.16
CA VAL A 102 -12.25 -10.67 -5.33
C VAL A 102 -13.45 -10.47 -4.39
N PRO A 103 -14.37 -11.43 -4.29
CA PRO A 103 -15.50 -11.35 -3.36
C PRO A 103 -15.08 -11.06 -1.92
N SER A 104 -13.95 -11.61 -1.47
CA SER A 104 -13.37 -11.34 -0.14
C SER A 104 -12.94 -9.88 0.06
N ALA A 105 -12.57 -9.14 -0.99
CA ALA A 105 -12.24 -7.72 -0.88
C ALA A 105 -13.47 -6.88 -0.53
N LYS A 106 -14.63 -7.21 -1.12
CA LYS A 106 -15.90 -6.57 -0.82
C LYS A 106 -16.38 -6.90 0.60
N ASP A 107 -16.23 -8.16 1.02
CA ASP A 107 -16.60 -8.58 2.38
C ASP A 107 -15.70 -7.89 3.41
N ALA A 108 -14.39 -7.88 3.22
CA ALA A 108 -13.45 -7.17 4.10
C ALA A 108 -13.79 -5.68 4.22
N SER A 109 -14.11 -5.00 3.11
CA SER A 109 -14.52 -3.59 3.12
C SER A 109 -15.85 -3.36 3.86
N GLN A 110 -16.80 -4.28 3.77
CA GLN A 110 -18.06 -4.19 4.52
C GLN A 110 -17.84 -4.40 6.02
N LYS A 111 -16.95 -5.33 6.40
CA LYS A 111 -16.58 -5.56 7.81
C LYS A 111 -15.83 -4.38 8.39
N ASP A 112 -14.94 -3.77 7.61
CA ASP A 112 -14.23 -2.54 7.94
C ASP A 112 -15.22 -1.40 8.29
N ALA A 113 -16.12 -1.09 7.38
CA ALA A 113 -17.16 -0.08 7.61
C ALA A 113 -18.06 -0.38 8.82
N ALA A 114 -18.34 -1.67 9.08
CA ALA A 114 -19.12 -2.09 10.25
C ALA A 114 -18.33 -1.89 11.55
N ARG A 115 -17.02 -2.15 11.56
CA ARG A 115 -16.10 -1.91 12.66
C ARG A 115 -16.02 -0.42 13.00
N ASP A 116 -15.78 0.42 12.00
CA ASP A 116 -15.72 1.86 12.16
C ASP A 116 -17.02 2.43 12.75
N LYS A 117 -18.15 1.93 12.26
CA LYS A 117 -19.46 2.32 12.77
C LYS A 117 -19.64 1.93 14.24
N ALA A 118 -19.23 0.73 14.64
CA ALA A 118 -19.33 0.26 16.04
C ALA A 118 -18.47 1.14 16.96
N TRP A 119 -17.21 1.38 16.57
CA TRP A 119 -16.30 2.27 17.29
C TRP A 119 -16.86 3.70 17.42
N LEU A 120 -17.32 4.30 16.33
CA LEU A 120 -17.87 5.65 16.33
C LEU A 120 -19.14 5.73 17.19
N THR A 121 -20.01 4.72 17.13
CA THR A 121 -21.23 4.65 17.90
C THR A 121 -20.92 4.60 19.40
N PHE A 122 -19.99 3.76 19.81
CA PHE A 122 -19.60 3.64 21.22
C PHE A 122 -18.93 4.93 21.72
N ARG A 123 -17.98 5.49 20.97
CA ARG A 123 -17.34 6.77 21.28
C ARG A 123 -18.36 7.90 21.46
N ASN A 124 -19.35 7.99 20.57
CA ASN A 124 -20.39 9.02 20.66
C ASN A 124 -21.32 8.80 21.86
N PHE A 125 -21.65 7.54 22.18
CA PHE A 125 -22.45 7.22 23.35
C PHE A 125 -21.71 7.58 24.64
N VAL A 126 -20.42 7.25 24.75
CA VAL A 126 -19.57 7.68 25.88
C VAL A 126 -19.52 9.20 25.98
N LYS A 127 -19.37 9.91 24.85
CA LYS A 127 -19.35 11.38 24.83
C LYS A 127 -20.68 11.97 25.35
N ALA A 128 -21.80 11.43 24.93
CA ALA A 128 -23.11 11.86 25.40
C ALA A 128 -23.31 11.56 26.89
N SER A 129 -22.83 10.42 27.36
CA SER A 129 -22.95 9.98 28.75
C SER A 129 -22.17 10.83 29.76
N LYS A 130 -21.23 11.68 29.31
CA LYS A 130 -20.55 12.66 30.19
C LYS A 130 -21.48 13.70 30.78
N ALA A 131 -22.63 13.97 30.15
CA ALA A 131 -23.68 14.86 30.66
C ALA A 131 -24.81 14.10 31.36
N HIS A 132 -24.58 12.83 31.73
CA HIS A 132 -25.63 12.04 32.39
C HIS A 132 -25.98 12.60 33.75
N PRO A 133 -27.31 12.67 34.14
CA PRO A 133 -27.72 13.22 35.41
C PRO A 133 -27.23 12.45 36.64
N ASN A 134 -26.92 11.17 36.50
CA ASN A 134 -26.22 10.36 37.52
C ASN A 134 -24.72 10.66 37.49
N ALA A 135 -24.22 11.27 38.56
CA ALA A 135 -22.81 11.69 38.67
C ALA A 135 -21.81 10.52 38.53
N GLU A 136 -22.11 9.32 39.02
CA GLU A 136 -21.22 8.16 38.88
C GLU A 136 -21.08 7.72 37.42
N ILE A 137 -22.19 7.80 36.66
CA ILE A 137 -22.15 7.48 35.21
C ILE A 137 -21.38 8.55 34.45
N ALA A 138 -21.60 9.83 34.78
CA ALA A 138 -20.88 10.93 34.15
C ALA A 138 -19.37 10.90 34.39
N GLU A 139 -18.95 10.59 35.63
CA GLU A 139 -17.53 10.41 35.99
C GLU A 139 -16.93 9.22 35.25
N PHE A 140 -17.62 8.07 35.25
CA PHE A 140 -17.16 6.88 34.54
C PHE A 140 -17.09 7.12 33.02
N ALA A 141 -18.06 7.80 32.43
CA ALA A 141 -18.03 8.20 31.01
C ALA A 141 -16.87 9.16 30.70
N THR A 142 -16.52 10.03 31.65
CA THR A 142 -15.35 10.92 31.48
C THR A 142 -14.06 10.10 31.44
N LYS A 143 -13.87 9.17 32.37
CA LYS A 143 -12.72 8.27 32.40
C LYS A 143 -12.63 7.39 31.17
N THR A 144 -13.74 6.81 30.72
CA THR A 144 -13.81 6.01 29.49
C THR A 144 -13.48 6.85 28.25
N GLY A 145 -13.97 8.10 28.21
CA GLY A 145 -13.70 9.03 27.13
C GLY A 145 -12.23 9.48 27.03
N GLU A 146 -11.46 9.43 28.14
CA GLU A 146 -10.02 9.67 28.12
C GLU A 146 -9.26 8.51 27.47
N ILE A 147 -9.75 7.27 27.63
CA ILE A 147 -9.22 6.13 26.93
C ILE A 147 -9.38 6.31 25.41
N PHE A 148 -10.61 6.59 24.92
CA PHE A 148 -10.84 6.86 23.50
C PHE A 148 -9.97 8.00 22.98
N ARG A 149 -9.74 9.05 23.75
CA ARG A 149 -8.90 10.19 23.34
C ARG A 149 -7.44 9.80 23.10
N ARG A 150 -6.91 8.84 23.86
CA ARG A 150 -5.51 8.36 23.70
C ARG A 150 -5.26 7.73 22.34
N TYR A 151 -6.25 7.02 21.80
CA TYR A 151 -6.15 6.33 20.51
C TYR A 151 -6.51 7.23 19.31
N GLY A 152 -7.10 8.40 19.54
CA GLY A 152 -7.45 9.35 18.49
C GLY A 152 -8.61 8.90 17.61
N ASP A 153 -8.50 9.19 16.31
CA ASP A 153 -9.48 8.77 15.31
C ASP A 153 -8.96 7.52 14.57
N LEU A 154 -9.45 6.36 14.97
CA LEU A 154 -9.00 5.08 14.42
C LEU A 154 -9.42 4.91 12.96
N SER A 155 -10.59 5.40 12.57
CA SER A 155 -11.12 5.24 11.20
C SER A 155 -10.30 5.95 10.11
N GLN A 156 -9.32 6.78 10.50
CA GLN A 156 -8.42 7.48 9.57
C GLN A 156 -7.03 6.84 9.49
N GLN A 157 -6.78 5.76 10.21
CA GLN A 157 -5.49 5.09 10.25
C GLN A 157 -5.36 4.05 9.13
N ALA A 158 -4.13 3.64 8.85
CA ALA A 158 -3.91 2.51 7.94
C ALA A 158 -4.44 1.21 8.57
N GLN A 159 -5.06 0.33 7.79
CA GLN A 159 -5.79 -0.85 8.25
C GLN A 159 -5.05 -1.71 9.30
N GLN A 160 -3.74 -1.94 9.12
CA GLN A 160 -2.94 -2.73 10.09
C GLN A 160 -2.67 -1.97 11.38
N GLU A 161 -2.41 -0.67 11.30
CA GLU A 161 -2.20 0.19 12.46
C GLU A 161 -3.51 0.35 13.24
N GLU A 162 -4.61 0.50 12.53
CA GLU A 162 -5.94 0.59 13.10
C GLU A 162 -6.32 -0.66 13.90
N SER A 163 -6.13 -1.88 13.35
CA SER A 163 -6.42 -3.12 14.07
C SER A 163 -5.57 -3.26 15.33
N GLY A 164 -4.27 -2.96 15.27
CA GLY A 164 -3.41 -2.97 16.46
C GLY A 164 -3.87 -1.99 17.54
N ASN A 165 -4.28 -0.79 17.15
CA ASN A 165 -4.80 0.22 18.07
C ASN A 165 -6.21 -0.11 18.58
N MET A 166 -7.06 -0.74 17.76
CA MET A 166 -8.38 -1.22 18.17
C MET A 166 -8.28 -2.31 19.22
N ASP A 167 -7.39 -3.29 19.05
CA ASP A 167 -7.14 -4.34 20.04
C ASP A 167 -6.68 -3.76 21.37
N ASN A 168 -5.73 -2.81 21.34
CA ASN A 168 -5.26 -2.13 22.53
C ASN A 168 -6.37 -1.32 23.23
N LEU A 169 -7.19 -0.61 22.46
CA LEU A 169 -8.36 0.12 22.97
C LEU A 169 -9.35 -0.84 23.65
N ILE A 170 -9.66 -1.97 23.02
CA ILE A 170 -10.55 -2.99 23.60
C ILE A 170 -9.98 -3.54 24.91
N GLN A 171 -8.68 -3.83 24.96
CA GLN A 171 -8.01 -4.29 26.19
C GLN A 171 -8.10 -3.25 27.32
N ASP A 172 -7.82 -1.99 27.02
CA ASP A 172 -7.92 -0.90 28.00
C ASP A 172 -9.34 -0.70 28.52
N LEU A 173 -10.34 -0.84 27.65
CA LEU A 173 -11.75 -0.74 28.03
C LEU A 173 -12.20 -1.94 28.87
N LYS A 174 -11.72 -3.14 28.57
CA LYS A 174 -11.98 -4.36 29.36
C LYS A 174 -11.33 -4.32 30.76
N ALA A 175 -10.25 -3.57 30.93
CA ALA A 175 -9.60 -3.37 32.21
C ALA A 175 -10.40 -2.44 33.16
N LEU A 176 -11.45 -1.78 32.66
CA LEU A 176 -12.32 -0.95 33.48
C LEU A 176 -13.27 -1.81 34.33
N ASP A 177 -13.81 -1.17 35.38
CA ASP A 177 -14.76 -1.81 36.29
C ASP A 177 -16.02 -2.31 35.56
N THR A 178 -16.21 -3.63 35.56
CA THR A 178 -17.31 -4.32 34.86
C THR A 178 -18.68 -3.91 35.39
N GLN A 179 -18.83 -3.64 36.70
CA GLN A 179 -20.11 -3.22 37.26
C GLN A 179 -20.48 -1.81 36.81
N LYS A 180 -19.50 -0.91 36.75
CA LYS A 180 -19.69 0.45 36.23
C LYS A 180 -19.95 0.45 34.72
N MET A 181 -19.27 -0.43 33.94
CA MET A 181 -19.55 -0.65 32.53
C MET A 181 -21.01 -1.04 32.28
N ASN A 182 -21.51 -2.00 33.05
CA ASN A 182 -22.91 -2.44 32.97
C ASN A 182 -23.88 -1.34 33.39
N LYS A 183 -23.60 -0.66 34.51
CA LYS A 183 -24.44 0.44 35.03
C LYS A 183 -24.53 1.61 34.05
N ALA A 184 -23.46 1.91 33.34
CA ALA A 184 -23.41 2.96 32.34
C ALA A 184 -24.00 2.52 30.97
N GLY A 185 -24.34 1.24 30.79
CA GLY A 185 -24.82 0.68 29.54
C GLY A 185 -23.76 0.59 28.45
N PHE A 186 -22.47 0.56 28.80
CA PHE A 186 -21.34 0.52 27.85
C PHE A 186 -20.98 -0.91 27.40
N ALA A 187 -21.29 -1.91 28.23
CA ALA A 187 -20.92 -3.30 27.97
C ALA A 187 -21.42 -3.85 26.61
N PRO A 188 -22.67 -3.60 26.15
CA PRO A 188 -23.11 -4.06 24.85
C PRO A 188 -22.35 -3.42 23.67
N PHE A 189 -21.95 -2.15 23.80
CA PHE A 189 -21.17 -1.47 22.77
C PHE A 189 -19.75 -1.98 22.68
N LEU A 190 -19.12 -2.29 23.82
CA LEU A 190 -17.81 -2.91 23.86
C LEU A 190 -17.84 -4.30 23.23
N ALA A 191 -18.85 -5.11 23.54
CA ALA A 191 -19.03 -6.44 22.94
C ALA A 191 -19.25 -6.37 21.41
N ASP A 192 -20.08 -5.42 20.93
CA ASP A 192 -20.30 -5.22 19.49
C ASP A 192 -19.01 -4.80 18.79
N MET A 193 -18.25 -3.86 19.37
CA MET A 193 -16.97 -3.41 18.82
C MET A 193 -15.95 -4.55 18.72
N GLU A 194 -15.82 -5.39 19.75
CA GLU A 194 -14.96 -6.57 19.75
C GLU A 194 -15.39 -7.61 18.69
N GLN A 195 -16.70 -7.85 18.57
CA GLN A 195 -17.23 -8.77 17.56
C GLN A 195 -16.95 -8.27 16.14
N LYS A 196 -17.08 -6.96 15.89
CA LYS A 196 -16.81 -6.37 14.57
C LYS A 196 -15.33 -6.40 14.23
N GLU A 197 -14.43 -6.13 15.20
CA GLU A 197 -12.99 -6.26 15.00
C GLU A 197 -12.60 -7.70 14.65
N THR A 198 -13.08 -8.69 15.40
CA THR A 198 -12.84 -10.11 15.12
C THR A 198 -13.33 -10.51 13.71
N ALA A 199 -14.52 -10.04 13.32
CA ALA A 199 -15.07 -10.32 11.99
C ALA A 199 -14.27 -9.65 10.87
N TYR A 200 -13.76 -8.45 11.09
CA TYR A 200 -12.90 -7.75 10.14
C TYR A 200 -11.56 -8.47 9.97
N ILE A 201 -10.88 -8.83 11.07
CA ILE A 201 -9.60 -9.56 11.02
C ILE A 201 -9.76 -10.85 10.20
N ALA A 202 -10.79 -11.65 10.49
CA ALA A 202 -11.06 -12.88 9.76
C ALA A 202 -11.28 -12.65 8.24
N ALA A 203 -12.03 -11.63 7.86
CA ALA A 203 -12.25 -11.28 6.45
C ALA A 203 -10.97 -10.74 5.77
N SER A 204 -10.16 -9.97 6.48
CA SER A 204 -8.87 -9.45 6.02
C SER A 204 -7.86 -10.56 5.78
N ASP A 205 -7.82 -11.58 6.65
CA ASP A 205 -6.95 -12.75 6.51
C ASP A 205 -7.33 -13.59 5.27
N ILE A 206 -8.63 -13.78 5.04
CA ILE A 206 -9.14 -14.46 3.83
C ILE A 206 -8.71 -13.68 2.58
N ARG A 207 -8.94 -12.36 2.55
CA ARG A 207 -8.53 -11.48 1.45
C ARG A 207 -7.03 -11.58 1.18
N SER A 208 -6.21 -11.52 2.22
CA SER A 208 -4.75 -11.59 2.12
C SER A 208 -4.28 -12.95 1.58
N SER A 209 -4.88 -14.04 2.05
CA SER A 209 -4.54 -15.39 1.59
C SER A 209 -5.00 -15.67 0.15
N GLU A 210 -6.12 -15.14 -0.29
CA GLU A 210 -6.60 -15.22 -1.68
C GLU A 210 -5.69 -14.41 -2.61
N ARG A 211 -5.30 -13.18 -2.20
CA ARG A 211 -4.37 -12.35 -2.94
C ARG A 211 -3.01 -13.03 -3.11
N GLY A 212 -2.48 -13.63 -2.04
CA GLY A 212 -1.22 -14.40 -2.08
C GLY A 212 -1.29 -15.62 -3.00
N ARG A 213 -2.39 -16.37 -3.01
CA ARG A 213 -2.57 -17.53 -3.89
C ARG A 213 -2.62 -17.16 -5.37
N ARG A 214 -3.26 -16.04 -5.71
CA ARG A 214 -3.33 -15.55 -7.10
C ARG A 214 -1.96 -15.11 -7.60
N LEU A 215 -1.20 -14.34 -6.81
CA LEU A 215 0.16 -13.93 -7.16
C LEU A 215 1.08 -15.13 -7.42
N VAL A 216 1.02 -16.18 -6.59
CA VAL A 216 1.80 -17.42 -6.80
C VAL A 216 1.34 -18.18 -8.05
N GLY A 217 0.07 -18.14 -8.41
CA GLY A 217 -0.46 -18.76 -9.64
C GLY A 217 0.11 -18.14 -10.90
N ILE A 218 0.34 -16.83 -10.89
CA ILE A 218 0.87 -16.05 -12.03
C ILE A 218 2.37 -16.25 -12.22
N ILE A 219 3.13 -16.33 -11.13
CA ILE A 219 4.60 -16.54 -11.19
C ILE A 219 4.97 -17.94 -11.72
N LYS A 220 4.03 -18.89 -11.70
CA LYS A 220 4.25 -20.28 -12.15
C LYS A 220 3.85 -20.54 -13.61
N GLN A 221 3.29 -19.58 -14.31
CA GLN A 221 3.04 -19.63 -15.76
C GLN A 221 4.20 -19.00 -16.53
#